data_f36bd0b044f1d19675f174d43d72d41d
#
_entry.id   f36bd0b044f1d19675f174d43d72d41d
#
_cell.length_a   1.000
_cell.length_b   1.000
_cell.length_c   1.000
_cell.angle_alpha   90.00
_cell.angle_beta   90.00
_cell.angle_gamma   90.00
#
_symmetry.space_group_name_H-M   'P 1'
#
loop_
_entity.id
_entity.type
_entity.pdbx_description
1 polymer ?
#
loop_
_entity_poly.entity_id
_entity_poly.type
_entity_poly.pdbx_seq_one_letter_code
_entity_poly.pdbx_strand_id
1 'polypeptide(L)'
;MISVEEALEKVLSYVDVLEPEDEPLLNSLGRVLAEDVYSDINIPPLDNSAMDGYAVQAESTEGASSTSPRILRIIGEVAAGYIATEEVTPGTAIRIMTGAPIPKGADAVVQFEDTDEEKRKAAKKPLTEIGILRQAVKGLNIRGAGEDISKGSMALKAGTVLRPQEIGVLASLGKDAVPVIRRPVVAVLATGDELVDIKEPLPPGKIYNSNTYSLAAQVSRYGGVPKILGIARDNIKALEDKIKQARDADLLITSAGVSVGEYDVVKDVLARLGEVTFWTVRMKPG
;
A
#
# COMPACT_ATOMS: atom_id res chain seq x y z
N MET A 1 -40.29 3.36 -8.11
CA MET A 1 -39.53 2.92 -6.92
C MET A 1 -38.50 1.95 -7.41
N ILE A 2 -37.19 2.29 -7.27
CA ILE A 2 -36.05 1.49 -7.75
C ILE A 2 -35.44 0.68 -6.60
N SER A 3 -34.62 -0.35 -6.91
CA SER A 3 -33.88 -1.10 -5.91
C SER A 3 -32.68 -0.28 -5.36
N VAL A 4 -32.04 -0.76 -4.30
CA VAL A 4 -30.82 -0.14 -3.78
C VAL A 4 -29.67 -0.28 -4.80
N GLU A 5 -29.58 -1.43 -5.46
CA GLU A 5 -28.57 -1.71 -6.48
C GLU A 5 -28.74 -0.78 -7.70
N GLU A 6 -29.96 -0.62 -8.21
CA GLU A 6 -30.26 0.32 -9.29
C GLU A 6 -29.96 1.78 -8.90
N ALA A 7 -30.21 2.16 -7.65
CA ALA A 7 -29.88 3.49 -7.14
C ALA A 7 -28.36 3.68 -7.09
N LEU A 8 -27.61 2.68 -6.63
CA LEU A 8 -26.13 2.70 -6.58
C LEU A 8 -25.53 2.85 -7.98
N GLU A 9 -25.98 2.05 -8.96
CA GLU A 9 -25.51 2.14 -10.35
C GLU A 9 -25.76 3.53 -10.92
N LYS A 10 -26.95 4.10 -10.69
CA LYS A 10 -27.29 5.46 -11.14
C LYS A 10 -26.39 6.52 -10.47
N VAL A 11 -26.14 6.43 -9.16
CA VAL A 11 -25.25 7.37 -8.47
C VAL A 11 -23.84 7.27 -9.03
N LEU A 12 -23.31 6.05 -9.19
CA LEU A 12 -21.96 5.83 -9.72
C LEU A 12 -21.81 6.26 -11.18
N SER A 13 -22.89 6.30 -11.97
CA SER A 13 -22.82 6.79 -13.37
C SER A 13 -22.56 8.30 -13.49
N TYR A 14 -22.66 9.06 -12.39
CA TYR A 14 -22.33 10.49 -12.32
C TYR A 14 -20.98 10.76 -11.65
N VAL A 15 -20.25 9.71 -11.27
CA VAL A 15 -18.98 9.85 -10.55
C VAL A 15 -17.83 9.44 -11.47
N ASP A 16 -16.96 10.39 -11.78
CA ASP A 16 -15.71 10.16 -12.52
C ASP A 16 -14.53 10.00 -11.56
N VAL A 17 -13.46 9.39 -12.07
CA VAL A 17 -12.17 9.33 -11.36
C VAL A 17 -11.55 10.73 -11.35
N LEU A 18 -11.14 11.17 -10.17
CA LEU A 18 -10.53 12.49 -10.01
C LEU A 18 -9.08 12.51 -10.54
N GLU A 19 -8.53 13.72 -10.65
CA GLU A 19 -7.18 13.95 -11.16
C GLU A 19 -6.13 13.32 -10.24
N PRO A 20 -4.99 12.87 -10.81
CA PRO A 20 -3.86 12.43 -10.01
C PRO A 20 -3.14 13.61 -9.34
N GLU A 21 -2.51 13.33 -8.22
CA GLU A 21 -1.56 14.21 -7.53
C GLU A 21 -0.38 13.39 -7.02
N ASP A 22 0.80 14.00 -6.95
CA ASP A 22 1.97 13.34 -6.37
C ASP A 22 1.94 13.46 -4.86
N GLU A 23 2.03 12.33 -4.17
CA GLU A 23 2.07 12.26 -2.71
C GLU A 23 3.35 11.59 -2.22
N PRO A 24 3.98 12.12 -1.17
CA PRO A 24 5.04 11.42 -0.47
C PRO A 24 4.60 10.03 -0.04
N LEU A 25 5.51 9.04 -0.14
CA LEU A 25 5.18 7.63 0.00
C LEU A 25 4.36 7.30 1.26
N LEU A 26 4.72 7.81 2.44
CA LEU A 26 3.97 7.52 3.66
C LEU A 26 2.58 8.20 3.70
N ASN A 27 2.42 9.36 3.07
CA ASN A 27 1.14 10.05 2.98
C ASN A 27 0.18 9.35 1.99
N SER A 28 0.72 8.51 1.11
CA SER A 28 -0.07 7.76 0.14
C SER A 28 -0.78 6.54 0.72
N LEU A 29 -0.57 6.21 2.00
CA LEU A 29 -1.28 5.13 2.68
C LEU A 29 -2.81 5.33 2.61
N GLY A 30 -3.52 4.30 2.13
CA GLY A 30 -4.97 4.33 1.95
C GLY A 30 -5.44 5.12 0.73
N ARG A 31 -4.51 5.69 -0.08
CA ARG A 31 -4.82 6.34 -1.35
C ARG A 31 -4.92 5.29 -2.47
N VAL A 32 -5.48 5.71 -3.59
CA VAL A 32 -5.59 4.88 -4.80
C VAL A 32 -4.49 5.27 -5.77
N LEU A 33 -3.69 4.30 -6.20
CA LEU A 33 -2.61 4.50 -7.16
C LEU A 33 -3.19 4.95 -8.52
N ALA A 34 -2.66 6.03 -9.09
CA ALA A 34 -3.17 6.62 -10.31
C ALA A 34 -2.63 5.95 -11.59
N GLU A 35 -1.42 5.38 -11.54
CA GLU A 35 -0.70 4.82 -12.68
C GLU A 35 -0.13 3.43 -12.35
N ASP A 36 0.13 2.64 -13.39
CA ASP A 36 0.87 1.38 -13.23
C ASP A 36 2.32 1.67 -12.84
N VAL A 37 2.83 0.95 -11.84
CA VAL A 37 4.22 1.06 -11.40
C VAL A 37 5.01 -0.13 -11.93
N TYR A 38 6.04 0.17 -12.70
CA TYR A 38 6.98 -0.81 -13.22
C TYR A 38 8.30 -0.73 -12.46
N SER A 39 8.96 -1.85 -12.32
CA SER A 39 10.26 -1.92 -11.65
C SER A 39 11.39 -1.55 -12.61
N ASP A 40 12.24 -0.59 -12.21
CA ASP A 40 13.46 -0.24 -12.93
C ASP A 40 14.67 -1.11 -12.55
N ILE A 41 14.51 -1.94 -11.52
CA ILE A 41 15.55 -2.80 -10.94
C ILE A 41 15.02 -4.23 -10.72
N ASN A 42 15.93 -5.17 -10.53
CA ASN A 42 15.57 -6.48 -9.99
C ASN A 42 15.45 -6.42 -8.46
N ILE A 43 14.56 -7.21 -7.88
CA ILE A 43 14.50 -7.47 -6.45
C ILE A 43 14.51 -8.99 -6.22
N PRO A 44 15.55 -9.52 -5.57
CA PRO A 44 16.80 -8.84 -5.20
C PRO A 44 17.62 -8.40 -6.43
N PRO A 45 18.53 -7.41 -6.28
CA PRO A 45 19.26 -6.85 -7.42
C PRO A 45 20.32 -7.79 -8.01
N LEU A 46 20.83 -8.71 -7.20
CA LEU A 46 21.84 -9.73 -7.57
C LEU A 46 21.45 -11.07 -6.98
N ASP A 47 21.97 -12.15 -7.56
CA ASP A 47 21.91 -13.46 -6.91
C ASP A 47 22.53 -13.35 -5.53
N ASN A 48 21.81 -13.84 -4.51
CA ASN A 48 22.26 -13.73 -3.12
C ASN A 48 22.02 -15.02 -2.32
N SER A 49 22.68 -15.11 -1.18
CA SER A 49 22.54 -16.26 -0.30
C SER A 49 21.19 -16.24 0.43
N ALA A 50 20.49 -17.37 0.38
CA ALA A 50 19.29 -17.61 1.18
C ALA A 50 19.62 -18.02 2.64
N MET A 51 20.87 -18.43 2.91
CA MET A 51 21.32 -18.99 4.19
C MET A 51 22.68 -18.42 4.62
N ASP A 52 22.95 -18.45 5.91
CA ASP A 52 24.31 -18.27 6.43
C ASP A 52 25.10 -19.55 6.19
N GLY A 53 26.31 -19.43 5.63
CA GLY A 53 27.07 -20.62 5.27
C GLY A 53 28.35 -20.32 4.49
N TYR A 54 28.63 -21.17 3.51
CA TYR A 54 29.83 -21.11 2.67
C TYR A 54 29.43 -21.14 1.18
N ALA A 55 29.80 -20.12 0.45
CA ALA A 55 29.68 -20.07 -1.01
C ALA A 55 30.80 -20.95 -1.60
N VAL A 56 30.41 -21.91 -2.44
CA VAL A 56 31.28 -22.96 -2.98
C VAL A 56 30.95 -23.23 -4.44
N GLN A 57 31.81 -23.95 -5.11
CA GLN A 57 31.42 -24.71 -6.31
C GLN A 57 30.82 -26.04 -5.88
N ALA A 58 29.61 -26.36 -6.33
CA ALA A 58 28.92 -27.59 -5.98
C ALA A 58 29.79 -28.84 -6.27
N GLU A 59 30.52 -28.83 -7.40
CA GLU A 59 31.43 -29.90 -7.80
C GLU A 59 32.52 -30.15 -6.73
N SER A 60 33.01 -29.11 -6.06
CA SER A 60 33.99 -29.24 -4.98
C SER A 60 33.47 -29.99 -3.75
N THR A 61 32.17 -30.19 -3.66
CA THR A 61 31.50 -30.92 -2.56
C THR A 61 31.12 -32.36 -2.91
N GLU A 62 31.47 -32.83 -4.09
CA GLU A 62 31.06 -34.15 -4.59
C GLU A 62 31.51 -35.27 -3.64
N GLY A 63 30.56 -36.15 -3.25
CA GLY A 63 30.79 -37.23 -2.29
C GLY A 63 30.96 -36.79 -0.85
N ALA A 64 30.69 -35.52 -0.51
CA ALA A 64 30.74 -35.04 0.88
C ALA A 64 29.66 -35.74 1.72
N SER A 65 30.09 -36.21 2.91
CA SER A 65 29.20 -36.79 3.92
C SER A 65 29.75 -36.55 5.32
N SER A 66 28.92 -36.80 6.35
CA SER A 66 29.35 -36.66 7.76
C SER A 66 30.50 -37.56 8.15
N THR A 67 30.71 -38.71 7.45
CA THR A 67 31.81 -39.65 7.64
C THR A 67 32.98 -39.41 6.70
N SER A 68 32.78 -38.66 5.61
CA SER A 68 33.81 -38.31 4.62
C SER A 68 33.68 -36.84 4.22
N PRO A 69 34.01 -35.88 5.09
CA PRO A 69 33.90 -34.46 4.78
C PRO A 69 34.81 -34.05 3.61
N ARG A 70 34.31 -33.13 2.77
CA ARG A 70 35.15 -32.45 1.78
C ARG A 70 35.75 -31.19 2.42
N ILE A 71 37.07 -31.12 2.50
CA ILE A 71 37.75 -29.97 3.10
C ILE A 71 38.00 -28.92 2.03
N LEU A 72 37.49 -27.71 2.26
CA LEU A 72 37.70 -26.56 1.39
C LEU A 72 38.46 -25.47 2.14
N ARG A 73 39.36 -24.78 1.44
CA ARG A 73 40.11 -23.66 2.01
C ARG A 73 39.23 -22.41 2.04
N ILE A 74 39.13 -21.75 3.17
CA ILE A 74 38.41 -20.46 3.30
C ILE A 74 39.35 -19.36 2.80
N ILE A 75 38.87 -18.60 1.79
CA ILE A 75 39.66 -17.53 1.15
C ILE A 75 39.14 -16.14 1.45
N GLY A 76 37.97 -16.02 2.09
CA GLY A 76 37.39 -14.75 2.45
C GLY A 76 36.04 -14.91 3.18
N GLU A 77 35.50 -13.78 3.53
CA GLU A 77 34.14 -13.67 4.14
C GLU A 77 33.38 -12.49 3.51
N VAL A 78 32.09 -12.67 3.26
CA VAL A 78 31.20 -11.61 2.74
C VAL A 78 29.92 -11.54 3.55
N ALA A 79 29.61 -10.36 4.05
CA ALA A 79 28.36 -10.04 4.73
C ALA A 79 27.37 -9.34 3.78
N ALA A 80 26.10 -9.29 4.16
CA ALA A 80 25.09 -8.51 3.45
C ALA A 80 25.52 -7.04 3.32
N GLY A 81 25.32 -6.46 2.13
CA GLY A 81 25.71 -5.09 1.81
C GLY A 81 27.16 -4.95 1.30
N TYR A 82 27.92 -6.04 1.23
CA TYR A 82 29.27 -6.06 0.68
C TYR A 82 29.36 -7.00 -0.51
N ILE A 83 30.39 -6.82 -1.34
CA ILE A 83 30.70 -7.70 -2.48
C ILE A 83 32.06 -8.36 -2.19
N ALA A 84 32.13 -9.68 -2.37
CA ALA A 84 33.41 -10.40 -2.23
C ALA A 84 34.39 -9.93 -3.31
N THR A 85 35.63 -9.75 -2.92
CA THR A 85 36.75 -9.38 -3.82
C THR A 85 37.43 -10.64 -4.41
N GLU A 86 37.35 -11.75 -3.69
CA GLU A 86 37.95 -13.02 -4.07
C GLU A 86 36.98 -13.82 -4.95
N GLU A 87 37.51 -14.63 -5.85
CA GLU A 87 36.80 -15.57 -6.69
C GLU A 87 36.88 -16.98 -6.12
N VAL A 88 35.74 -17.66 -5.98
CA VAL A 88 35.70 -19.07 -5.58
C VAL A 88 36.22 -19.94 -6.71
N THR A 89 37.25 -20.73 -6.40
CA THR A 89 37.89 -21.69 -7.32
C THR A 89 37.77 -23.11 -6.77
N PRO A 90 38.05 -24.16 -7.56
CA PRO A 90 37.99 -25.54 -7.07
C PRO A 90 38.78 -25.72 -5.74
N GLY A 91 38.14 -26.34 -4.75
CA GLY A 91 38.70 -26.56 -3.43
C GLY A 91 38.72 -25.34 -2.50
N THR A 92 38.08 -24.23 -2.85
CA THR A 92 37.95 -23.03 -2.01
C THR A 92 36.52 -22.74 -1.64
N ALA A 93 36.36 -21.95 -0.57
CA ALA A 93 35.06 -21.47 -0.09
C ALA A 93 35.17 -20.02 0.41
N ILE A 94 34.09 -19.25 0.30
CA ILE A 94 33.96 -17.95 0.95
C ILE A 94 32.84 -18.07 1.98
N ARG A 95 33.11 -17.66 3.22
CA ARG A 95 32.10 -17.59 4.26
C ARG A 95 31.07 -16.50 3.88
N ILE A 96 29.80 -16.82 3.87
CA ILE A 96 28.76 -15.92 3.36
C ILE A 96 27.59 -15.83 4.34
N MET A 97 27.04 -14.61 4.48
CA MET A 97 25.83 -14.36 5.28
C MET A 97 24.60 -14.23 4.39
N THR A 98 23.45 -14.56 4.95
CA THR A 98 22.13 -14.40 4.29
C THR A 98 21.99 -13.00 3.71
N GLY A 99 21.54 -12.91 2.45
CA GLY A 99 21.39 -11.66 1.71
C GLY A 99 22.66 -11.10 1.08
N ALA A 100 23.84 -11.68 1.36
CA ALA A 100 25.05 -11.27 0.67
C ALA A 100 25.06 -11.77 -0.78
N PRO A 101 25.54 -10.96 -1.75
CA PRO A 101 25.67 -11.37 -3.13
C PRO A 101 26.58 -12.61 -3.27
N ILE A 102 26.22 -13.51 -4.18
CA ILE A 102 26.99 -14.71 -4.44
C ILE A 102 28.35 -14.31 -5.04
N PRO A 103 29.48 -14.74 -4.44
CA PRO A 103 30.81 -14.47 -4.97
C PRO A 103 30.99 -15.08 -6.36
N LYS A 104 31.80 -14.40 -7.19
CA LYS A 104 32.18 -14.93 -8.49
C LYS A 104 32.78 -16.32 -8.36
N GLY A 105 32.40 -17.23 -9.26
CA GLY A 105 32.90 -18.62 -9.27
C GLY A 105 32.10 -19.58 -8.38
N ALA A 106 31.33 -19.10 -7.41
CA ALA A 106 30.45 -19.94 -6.62
C ALA A 106 29.12 -20.20 -7.36
N ASP A 107 28.57 -21.40 -7.19
CA ASP A 107 27.27 -21.81 -7.76
C ASP A 107 26.37 -22.53 -6.75
N ALA A 108 26.78 -22.59 -5.48
CA ALA A 108 26.00 -23.12 -4.37
C ALA A 108 26.40 -22.46 -3.04
N VAL A 109 25.50 -22.47 -2.07
CA VAL A 109 25.78 -22.13 -0.67
C VAL A 109 25.45 -23.31 0.22
N VAL A 110 26.45 -23.79 0.96
CA VAL A 110 26.31 -24.82 1.99
C VAL A 110 26.07 -24.12 3.32
N GLN A 111 24.92 -24.35 3.94
CA GLN A 111 24.57 -23.76 5.25
C GLN A 111 25.51 -24.24 6.35
N PHE A 112 25.67 -23.47 7.44
CA PHE A 112 26.58 -23.82 8.53
C PHE A 112 26.29 -25.18 9.15
N GLU A 113 25.03 -25.59 9.22
CA GLU A 113 24.56 -26.85 9.79
C GLU A 113 25.08 -28.07 9.00
N ASP A 114 25.36 -27.90 7.70
CA ASP A 114 25.91 -28.94 6.83
C ASP A 114 27.45 -28.87 6.75
N THR A 115 28.12 -28.24 7.76
CA THR A 115 29.57 -28.11 7.86
C THR A 115 30.09 -28.53 9.23
N ASP A 116 31.40 -28.58 9.38
CA ASP A 116 32.09 -28.85 10.65
C ASP A 116 32.47 -27.56 11.41
N GLU A 117 31.90 -26.38 11.04
CA GLU A 117 32.26 -25.09 11.63
C GLU A 117 32.15 -25.07 13.16
N GLU A 118 31.01 -25.52 13.71
CA GLU A 118 30.79 -25.56 15.16
C GLU A 118 31.80 -26.43 15.89
N LYS A 119 32.16 -27.60 15.31
CA LYS A 119 33.18 -28.49 15.87
C LYS A 119 34.56 -27.83 15.88
N ARG A 120 34.91 -27.09 14.79
CA ARG A 120 36.16 -26.34 14.69
C ARG A 120 36.19 -25.20 15.71
N LYS A 121 35.14 -24.43 15.85
CA LYS A 121 35.00 -23.36 16.85
C LYS A 121 35.14 -23.90 18.28
N ALA A 122 34.43 -24.99 18.60
CA ALA A 122 34.52 -25.63 19.91
C ALA A 122 35.93 -26.12 20.22
N ALA A 123 36.64 -26.61 19.20
CA ALA A 123 38.05 -27.04 19.31
C ALA A 123 39.06 -25.88 19.26
N LYS A 124 38.61 -24.62 19.20
CA LYS A 124 39.44 -23.40 19.05
C LYS A 124 40.41 -23.48 17.88
N LYS A 125 40.06 -24.19 16.82
CA LYS A 125 40.84 -24.25 15.58
C LYS A 125 40.63 -23.00 14.74
N PRO A 126 41.66 -22.46 14.08
CA PRO A 126 41.51 -21.36 13.16
C PRO A 126 40.61 -21.78 11.99
N LEU A 127 39.67 -20.88 11.57
CA LEU A 127 38.82 -21.10 10.42
C LEU A 127 39.51 -20.72 9.10
N THR A 128 40.62 -21.43 8.79
CA THR A 128 41.31 -21.32 7.50
C THR A 128 40.82 -22.34 6.47
N GLU A 129 40.06 -23.33 6.94
CA GLU A 129 39.42 -24.38 6.13
C GLU A 129 38.12 -24.83 6.77
N ILE A 130 37.22 -25.40 5.98
CA ILE A 130 35.93 -25.90 6.39
C ILE A 130 35.68 -27.30 5.83
N GLY A 131 35.12 -28.18 6.65
CA GLY A 131 34.65 -29.50 6.24
C GLY A 131 33.17 -29.42 5.84
N ILE A 132 32.88 -29.72 4.58
CA ILE A 132 31.53 -29.85 4.07
C ILE A 132 31.05 -31.27 4.36
N LEU A 133 29.93 -31.40 5.07
CA LEU A 133 29.35 -32.67 5.53
C LEU A 133 28.24 -33.20 4.66
N ARG A 134 27.79 -32.43 3.66
CA ARG A 134 26.74 -32.79 2.72
C ARG A 134 27.03 -32.24 1.35
N GLN A 135 26.89 -33.08 0.32
CA GLN A 135 27.07 -32.66 -1.07
C GLN A 135 26.03 -31.60 -1.45
N ALA A 136 26.50 -30.49 -2.03
CA ALA A 136 25.68 -29.45 -2.61
C ALA A 136 25.31 -29.77 -4.06
N VAL A 137 24.18 -29.27 -4.49
CA VAL A 137 23.81 -29.20 -5.89
C VAL A 137 23.86 -27.76 -6.37
N LYS A 138 24.09 -27.55 -7.65
CA LYS A 138 24.11 -26.20 -8.24
C LYS A 138 22.78 -25.46 -7.98
N GLY A 139 22.89 -24.21 -7.55
CA GLY A 139 21.74 -23.38 -7.17
C GLY A 139 21.25 -23.58 -5.73
N LEU A 140 21.84 -24.51 -4.95
CA LEU A 140 21.45 -24.73 -3.55
C LEU A 140 21.58 -23.43 -2.74
N ASN A 141 20.52 -23.04 -2.05
CA ASN A 141 20.45 -21.86 -1.19
C ASN A 141 20.86 -20.54 -1.87
N ILE A 142 20.61 -20.40 -3.17
CA ILE A 142 20.78 -19.17 -3.93
C ILE A 142 19.39 -18.64 -4.31
N ARG A 143 19.12 -17.37 -4.01
CA ARG A 143 18.00 -16.61 -4.56
C ARG A 143 18.46 -15.90 -5.81
N GLY A 144 17.72 -16.07 -6.90
CA GLY A 144 18.04 -15.42 -8.17
C GLY A 144 17.75 -13.93 -8.18
N ALA A 145 18.53 -13.17 -8.92
CA ALA A 145 18.25 -11.76 -9.17
C ALA A 145 16.87 -11.63 -9.83
N GLY A 146 16.02 -10.74 -9.26
CA GLY A 146 14.65 -10.53 -9.75
C GLY A 146 13.66 -11.64 -9.42
N GLU A 147 13.99 -12.54 -8.49
CA GLU A 147 13.09 -13.62 -8.04
C GLU A 147 11.76 -13.07 -7.50
N ASP A 148 11.79 -11.99 -6.72
CA ASP A 148 10.59 -11.35 -6.19
C ASP A 148 9.94 -10.40 -7.22
N ILE A 149 10.75 -9.49 -7.81
CA ILE A 149 10.30 -8.53 -8.83
C ILE A 149 11.39 -8.39 -9.88
N SER A 150 11.09 -8.74 -11.12
CA SER A 150 12.02 -8.59 -12.23
C SER A 150 11.99 -7.18 -12.80
N LYS A 151 13.14 -6.67 -13.22
CA LYS A 151 13.26 -5.39 -13.93
C LYS A 151 12.33 -5.37 -15.16
N GLY A 152 11.55 -4.30 -15.31
CA GLY A 152 10.58 -4.11 -16.39
C GLY A 152 9.23 -4.77 -16.13
N SER A 153 9.06 -5.55 -15.07
CA SER A 153 7.75 -6.11 -14.72
C SER A 153 6.87 -5.07 -14.01
N MET A 154 5.56 -5.21 -14.16
CA MET A 154 4.58 -4.43 -13.40
C MET A 154 4.58 -4.90 -11.95
N ALA A 155 4.95 -3.99 -11.03
CA ALA A 155 4.95 -4.26 -9.59
C ALA A 155 3.59 -3.98 -8.96
N LEU A 156 2.94 -2.87 -9.35
CA LEU A 156 1.61 -2.49 -8.88
C LEU A 156 0.78 -1.93 -10.04
N LYS A 157 -0.51 -2.20 -10.03
CA LYS A 157 -1.46 -1.74 -11.05
C LYS A 157 -2.17 -0.46 -10.60
N ALA A 158 -2.47 0.45 -11.54
CA ALA A 158 -3.37 1.57 -11.33
C ALA A 158 -4.71 1.11 -10.73
N GLY A 159 -5.30 1.92 -9.85
CA GLY A 159 -6.50 1.58 -9.11
C GLY A 159 -6.26 0.74 -7.84
N THR A 160 -5.02 0.36 -7.55
CA THR A 160 -4.67 -0.35 -6.31
C THR A 160 -4.77 0.59 -5.12
N VAL A 161 -5.48 0.17 -4.05
CA VAL A 161 -5.45 0.87 -2.76
C VAL A 161 -4.12 0.57 -2.08
N LEU A 162 -3.36 1.60 -1.74
CA LEU A 162 -2.05 1.49 -1.12
C LEU A 162 -2.17 1.14 0.36
N ARG A 163 -1.93 -0.12 0.70
CA ARG A 163 -1.86 -0.65 2.06
C ARG A 163 -0.39 -0.72 2.50
N PRO A 164 -0.07 -1.07 3.76
CA PRO A 164 1.32 -1.15 4.23
C PRO A 164 2.24 -2.01 3.35
N GLN A 165 1.74 -3.12 2.81
CA GLN A 165 2.53 -3.99 1.92
C GLN A 165 2.84 -3.34 0.56
N GLU A 166 1.91 -2.60 -0.04
CA GLU A 166 2.16 -1.86 -1.28
C GLU A 166 3.15 -0.70 -1.04
N ILE A 167 3.06 -0.05 0.12
CA ILE A 167 4.06 0.95 0.55
C ILE A 167 5.45 0.29 0.65
N GLY A 168 5.54 -0.92 1.23
CA GLY A 168 6.79 -1.68 1.30
C GLY A 168 7.37 -2.01 -0.09
N VAL A 169 6.52 -2.44 -1.03
CA VAL A 169 6.92 -2.68 -2.42
C VAL A 169 7.46 -1.41 -3.06
N LEU A 170 6.73 -0.30 -2.98
CA LEU A 170 7.17 0.99 -3.55
C LEU A 170 8.49 1.47 -2.95
N ALA A 171 8.66 1.32 -1.63
CA ALA A 171 9.91 1.64 -0.96
C ALA A 171 11.08 0.76 -1.46
N SER A 172 10.84 -0.54 -1.69
CA SER A 172 11.87 -1.44 -2.24
C SER A 172 12.29 -1.09 -3.67
N LEU A 173 11.40 -0.41 -4.41
CA LEU A 173 11.68 0.16 -5.73
C LEU A 173 12.33 1.55 -5.68
N GLY A 174 12.58 2.10 -4.49
CA GLY A 174 13.19 3.42 -4.32
C GLY A 174 12.24 4.58 -4.63
N LYS A 175 10.92 4.38 -4.58
CA LYS A 175 9.95 5.45 -4.81
C LYS A 175 9.72 6.22 -3.50
N ASP A 176 10.05 7.49 -3.47
CA ASP A 176 9.85 8.40 -2.35
C ASP A 176 8.49 9.14 -2.41
N ALA A 177 7.92 9.24 -3.61
CA ALA A 177 6.58 9.75 -3.89
C ALA A 177 5.95 8.93 -5.02
N VAL A 178 4.62 8.96 -5.10
CA VAL A 178 3.85 8.24 -6.13
C VAL A 178 2.62 9.03 -6.56
N PRO A 179 2.21 8.92 -7.85
CA PRO A 179 0.96 9.51 -8.32
C PRO A 179 -0.22 8.73 -7.74
N VAL A 180 -1.10 9.41 -7.06
CA VAL A 180 -2.32 8.86 -6.47
C VAL A 180 -3.53 9.69 -6.90
N ILE A 181 -4.70 9.07 -6.94
CA ILE A 181 -5.95 9.81 -7.17
C ILE A 181 -6.18 10.75 -5.97
N ARG A 182 -6.41 12.04 -6.23
CA ARG A 182 -6.67 12.98 -5.15
C ARG A 182 -7.93 12.62 -4.37
N ARG A 183 -7.99 13.06 -3.12
CA ARG A 183 -9.16 12.82 -2.26
C ARG A 183 -10.32 13.73 -2.67
N PRO A 184 -11.55 13.20 -2.80
CA PRO A 184 -12.71 14.04 -3.06
C PRO A 184 -12.97 15.00 -1.89
N VAL A 185 -13.22 16.26 -2.21
CA VAL A 185 -13.74 17.25 -1.25
C VAL A 185 -15.25 17.14 -1.25
N VAL A 186 -15.83 16.76 -0.10
CA VAL A 186 -17.28 16.56 0.04
C VAL A 186 -17.86 17.63 0.95
N ALA A 187 -18.64 18.53 0.38
CA ALA A 187 -19.39 19.52 1.14
C ALA A 187 -20.57 18.85 1.85
N VAL A 188 -20.76 19.16 3.13
CA VAL A 188 -21.89 18.66 3.94
C VAL A 188 -22.70 19.84 4.45
N LEU A 189 -23.98 19.87 4.10
CA LEU A 189 -24.94 20.91 4.42
C LEU A 189 -26.15 20.36 5.16
N ALA A 190 -26.52 20.93 6.28
CA ALA A 190 -27.80 20.68 6.90
C ALA A 190 -28.80 21.81 6.59
N THR A 191 -30.07 21.48 6.48
CA THR A 191 -31.18 22.46 6.38
C THR A 191 -32.23 22.18 7.44
N GLY A 192 -32.81 23.22 7.98
CA GLY A 192 -33.87 23.12 8.98
C GLY A 192 -33.75 24.22 10.04
N ASP A 193 -34.90 24.85 10.27
CA ASP A 193 -34.99 25.90 11.31
C ASP A 193 -34.92 25.32 12.73
N GLU A 194 -35.23 24.02 12.89
CA GLU A 194 -35.12 23.30 14.16
C GLU A 194 -33.68 23.04 14.60
N LEU A 195 -32.71 23.12 13.68
CA LEU A 195 -31.31 22.72 13.94
C LEU A 195 -30.51 23.82 14.62
N VAL A 196 -29.63 23.39 15.54
CA VAL A 196 -28.65 24.25 16.25
C VAL A 196 -27.26 23.62 16.12
N ASP A 197 -26.23 24.44 15.98
CA ASP A 197 -24.86 23.97 15.99
C ASP A 197 -24.49 23.41 17.38
N ILE A 198 -23.67 22.37 17.41
CA ILE A 198 -23.25 21.72 18.67
C ILE A 198 -22.48 22.64 19.62
N LYS A 199 -21.98 23.79 19.14
CA LYS A 199 -21.26 24.79 19.93
C LYS A 199 -22.19 25.83 20.57
N GLU A 200 -23.47 25.83 20.20
CA GLU A 200 -24.46 26.79 20.71
C GLU A 200 -25.33 26.14 21.81
N PRO A 201 -25.86 26.94 22.77
CA PRO A 201 -26.84 26.42 23.72
C PRO A 201 -28.07 25.89 23.00
N LEU A 202 -28.70 24.82 23.54
CA LEU A 202 -29.90 24.22 22.97
C LEU A 202 -31.15 24.93 23.45
N PRO A 203 -31.83 25.75 22.65
CA PRO A 203 -33.09 26.38 23.03
C PRO A 203 -34.23 25.35 23.07
N PRO A 204 -35.31 25.62 23.82
CA PRO A 204 -36.52 24.78 23.77
C PRO A 204 -37.08 24.62 22.36
N GLY A 205 -37.45 23.40 21.98
CA GLY A 205 -37.99 23.07 20.66
C GLY A 205 -36.98 22.94 19.53
N LYS A 206 -35.68 23.03 19.84
CA LYS A 206 -34.61 22.79 18.88
C LYS A 206 -33.90 21.48 19.15
N ILE A 207 -33.13 21.03 18.17
CA ILE A 207 -32.25 19.83 18.25
C ILE A 207 -30.85 20.14 17.73
N TYR A 208 -29.84 19.42 18.21
CA TYR A 208 -28.50 19.56 17.69
C TYR A 208 -28.36 18.91 16.30
N ASN A 209 -27.59 19.55 15.44
CA ASN A 209 -27.25 19.06 14.10
C ASN A 209 -26.26 17.88 14.18
N SER A 210 -26.74 16.69 14.50
CA SER A 210 -25.94 15.46 14.59
C SER A 210 -25.58 14.86 13.21
N ASN A 211 -26.50 15.01 12.24
CA ASN A 211 -26.36 14.38 10.92
C ASN A 211 -25.13 14.89 10.15
N THR A 212 -24.85 16.21 10.20
CA THR A 212 -23.66 16.78 9.56
C THR A 212 -22.37 16.12 10.06
N TYR A 213 -22.23 15.92 11.37
CA TYR A 213 -21.04 15.32 11.95
C TYR A 213 -20.94 13.81 11.62
N SER A 214 -22.05 13.10 11.61
CA SER A 214 -22.10 11.70 11.19
C SER A 214 -21.68 11.53 9.73
N LEU A 215 -22.21 12.37 8.83
CA LEU A 215 -21.86 12.37 7.40
C LEU A 215 -20.39 12.77 7.19
N ALA A 216 -19.92 13.82 7.85
CA ALA A 216 -18.52 14.23 7.76
C ALA A 216 -17.55 13.14 8.25
N ALA A 217 -17.91 12.43 9.32
CA ALA A 217 -17.13 11.29 9.81
C ALA A 217 -17.12 10.12 8.80
N GLN A 218 -18.22 9.85 8.12
CA GLN A 218 -18.27 8.85 7.04
C GLN A 218 -17.41 9.27 5.86
N VAL A 219 -17.49 10.52 5.42
CA VAL A 219 -16.61 11.06 4.36
C VAL A 219 -15.14 10.82 4.71
N SER A 220 -14.71 11.20 5.92
CA SER A 220 -13.34 10.97 6.38
C SER A 220 -12.97 9.49 6.43
N ARG A 221 -13.89 8.64 6.92
CA ARG A 221 -13.67 7.18 7.01
C ARG A 221 -13.41 6.53 5.65
N TYR A 222 -14.08 7.03 4.61
CA TYR A 222 -13.93 6.53 3.24
C TYR A 222 -12.89 7.30 2.41
N GLY A 223 -12.06 8.10 3.05
CA GLY A 223 -10.90 8.74 2.43
C GLY A 223 -11.16 10.10 1.79
N GLY A 224 -12.39 10.64 1.88
CA GLY A 224 -12.70 11.99 1.42
C GLY A 224 -12.31 13.08 2.43
N VAL A 225 -12.34 14.33 2.00
CA VAL A 225 -12.12 15.53 2.82
C VAL A 225 -13.47 16.21 3.06
N PRO A 226 -14.04 16.17 4.29
CA PRO A 226 -15.31 16.79 4.55
C PRO A 226 -15.16 18.32 4.66
N LYS A 227 -16.01 19.06 3.92
CA LYS A 227 -16.16 20.51 4.01
C LYS A 227 -17.53 20.83 4.65
N ILE A 228 -17.55 21.08 5.98
CA ILE A 228 -18.77 21.36 6.70
C ILE A 228 -19.24 22.79 6.40
N LEU A 229 -20.40 22.95 5.76
CA LEU A 229 -20.99 24.24 5.43
C LEU A 229 -21.89 24.79 6.56
N GLY A 230 -22.23 23.94 7.56
CA GLY A 230 -23.10 24.30 8.66
C GLY A 230 -24.57 24.13 8.32
N ILE A 231 -25.43 24.99 8.88
CA ILE A 231 -26.89 24.93 8.76
C ILE A 231 -27.36 26.06 7.84
N ALA A 232 -28.16 25.75 6.84
CA ALA A 232 -28.95 26.73 6.09
C ALA A 232 -30.33 26.85 6.70
N ARG A 233 -30.84 28.08 6.83
CA ARG A 233 -32.19 28.35 7.19
C ARG A 233 -33.14 27.99 6.02
N ASP A 234 -34.38 27.68 6.31
CA ASP A 234 -35.39 27.27 5.31
C ASP A 234 -35.87 28.47 4.44
N ASN A 235 -34.90 29.13 3.79
CA ASN A 235 -35.17 30.17 2.82
C ASN A 235 -34.21 30.09 1.62
N ILE A 236 -34.68 30.49 0.44
CA ILE A 236 -33.96 30.38 -0.83
C ILE A 236 -32.59 31.04 -0.78
N LYS A 237 -32.52 32.28 -0.27
CA LYS A 237 -31.27 33.06 -0.26
C LYS A 237 -30.18 32.40 0.62
N ALA A 238 -30.51 31.95 1.81
CA ALA A 238 -29.59 31.30 2.72
C ALA A 238 -29.05 30.00 2.13
N LEU A 239 -29.90 29.24 1.45
CA LEU A 239 -29.54 27.99 0.80
C LEU A 239 -28.66 28.25 -0.41
N GLU A 240 -29.00 29.20 -1.30
CA GLU A 240 -28.13 29.58 -2.44
C GLU A 240 -26.74 30.04 -2.00
N ASP A 241 -26.66 30.84 -0.94
CA ASP A 241 -25.37 31.33 -0.42
C ASP A 241 -24.52 30.18 0.15
N LYS A 242 -25.13 29.16 0.75
CA LYS A 242 -24.44 27.94 1.20
C LYS A 242 -24.00 27.05 0.04
N ILE A 243 -24.86 26.87 -0.97
CA ILE A 243 -24.50 26.09 -2.17
C ILE A 243 -23.35 26.76 -2.94
N LYS A 244 -23.31 28.10 -3.01
CA LYS A 244 -22.19 28.82 -3.61
C LYS A 244 -20.85 28.53 -2.89
N GLN A 245 -20.87 28.30 -1.57
CA GLN A 245 -19.69 27.91 -0.80
C GLN A 245 -19.22 26.47 -1.09
N ALA A 246 -20.06 25.64 -1.71
CA ALA A 246 -19.72 24.27 -2.11
C ALA A 246 -19.09 24.18 -3.51
N ARG A 247 -18.91 25.27 -4.27
CA ARG A 247 -18.49 25.25 -5.67
C ARG A 247 -17.12 24.61 -5.94
N ASP A 248 -16.26 24.61 -4.95
CA ASP A 248 -14.93 24.01 -4.98
C ASP A 248 -14.93 22.57 -4.42
N ALA A 249 -16.07 22.02 -4.09
CA ALA A 249 -16.24 20.64 -3.68
C ALA A 249 -16.64 19.75 -4.87
N ASP A 250 -16.19 18.49 -4.85
CA ASP A 250 -16.53 17.49 -5.87
C ASP A 250 -17.94 16.94 -5.69
N LEU A 251 -18.44 16.96 -4.45
CA LEU A 251 -19.75 16.44 -4.07
C LEU A 251 -20.37 17.31 -2.99
N LEU A 252 -21.68 17.53 -3.06
CA LEU A 252 -22.47 18.13 -2.00
C LEU A 252 -23.49 17.11 -1.46
N ILE A 253 -23.44 16.89 -0.14
CA ILE A 253 -24.42 16.07 0.59
C ILE A 253 -25.31 17.00 1.44
N THR A 254 -26.61 16.87 1.29
CA THR A 254 -27.57 17.61 2.14
C THR A 254 -28.32 16.64 3.05
N SER A 255 -28.48 16.98 4.34
CA SER A 255 -29.19 16.18 5.32
C SER A 255 -30.53 16.78 5.64
N ALA A 256 -31.45 16.89 4.75
CA ALA A 256 -32.86 17.25 4.83
C ALA A 256 -33.29 17.99 3.55
N GLY A 257 -34.55 18.33 3.42
CA GLY A 257 -35.05 19.10 2.30
C GLY A 257 -35.42 18.27 1.08
N VAL A 258 -35.69 16.97 1.24
CA VAL A 258 -36.12 16.06 0.14
C VAL A 258 -37.44 15.35 0.44
N SER A 259 -38.21 15.84 1.45
CA SER A 259 -39.54 15.32 1.78
C SER A 259 -40.56 15.75 0.72
N VAL A 260 -41.66 14.99 0.61
CA VAL A 260 -42.82 15.33 -0.25
C VAL A 260 -43.66 16.50 0.28
N GLY A 261 -43.16 17.29 1.23
CA GLY A 261 -43.84 18.46 1.77
C GLY A 261 -43.93 19.63 0.78
N GLU A 262 -44.96 20.43 0.92
CA GLU A 262 -45.29 21.57 0.05
C GLU A 262 -44.26 22.71 0.06
N TYR A 263 -43.23 22.67 0.92
CA TYR A 263 -42.18 23.72 1.12
C TYR A 263 -40.77 23.18 0.97
N ASP A 264 -40.48 22.46 -0.12
CA ASP A 264 -39.12 21.95 -0.32
C ASP A 264 -38.24 22.96 -1.07
N VAL A 265 -37.79 23.99 -0.34
CA VAL A 265 -36.91 25.07 -0.84
C VAL A 265 -35.65 24.50 -1.48
N VAL A 266 -35.16 23.33 -1.04
CA VAL A 266 -33.95 22.69 -1.59
C VAL A 266 -34.18 22.25 -3.03
N LYS A 267 -35.32 21.65 -3.34
CA LYS A 267 -35.66 21.22 -4.71
C LYS A 267 -35.74 22.40 -5.67
N ASP A 268 -36.37 23.49 -5.26
CA ASP A 268 -36.52 24.70 -6.08
C ASP A 268 -35.18 25.36 -6.38
N VAL A 269 -34.27 25.42 -5.39
CA VAL A 269 -32.95 26.01 -5.56
C VAL A 269 -32.08 25.11 -6.44
N LEU A 270 -32.05 23.79 -6.19
CA LEU A 270 -31.29 22.85 -7.02
C LEU A 270 -31.75 22.83 -8.47
N ALA A 271 -33.08 22.87 -8.72
CA ALA A 271 -33.66 22.92 -10.07
C ALA A 271 -33.26 24.19 -10.84
N ARG A 272 -32.96 25.30 -10.14
CA ARG A 272 -32.45 26.54 -10.76
C ARG A 272 -30.96 26.48 -11.04
N LEU A 273 -30.21 25.66 -10.30
CA LEU A 273 -28.74 25.60 -10.37
C LEU A 273 -28.21 24.47 -11.23
N GLY A 274 -29.08 23.49 -11.57
CA GLY A 274 -28.67 22.35 -12.35
C GLY A 274 -29.82 21.41 -12.68
N GLU A 275 -29.50 20.23 -13.18
CA GLU A 275 -30.45 19.16 -13.48
C GLU A 275 -30.74 18.36 -12.19
N VAL A 276 -32.03 18.15 -11.91
CA VAL A 276 -32.46 17.41 -10.72
C VAL A 276 -33.21 16.15 -11.12
N THR A 277 -32.69 15.01 -10.66
CA THR A 277 -33.31 13.70 -10.84
C THR A 277 -33.78 13.15 -9.51
N PHE A 278 -35.05 12.74 -9.44
CA PHE A 278 -35.61 12.15 -8.23
C PHE A 278 -35.83 10.64 -8.38
N TRP A 279 -35.41 9.90 -7.35
CA TRP A 279 -35.68 8.46 -7.26
C TRP A 279 -36.30 8.13 -5.90
N THR A 280 -37.30 7.27 -5.92
CA THR A 280 -37.78 6.62 -4.70
C THR A 280 -37.12 5.25 -4.61
N VAL A 281 -36.30 5.05 -3.61
CA VAL A 281 -35.55 3.80 -3.39
C VAL A 281 -36.34 2.90 -2.42
N ARG A 282 -36.35 1.58 -2.69
CA ARG A 282 -36.97 0.59 -1.79
C ARG A 282 -36.04 0.31 -0.59
N MET A 283 -35.94 1.29 0.32
CA MET A 283 -35.13 1.20 1.53
C MET A 283 -35.87 1.78 2.71
N LYS A 284 -35.79 1.14 3.89
CA LYS A 284 -36.38 1.64 5.12
C LYS A 284 -35.48 1.31 6.32
N PRO A 285 -35.20 2.24 7.23
CA PRO A 285 -35.52 3.67 7.18
C PRO A 285 -34.73 4.37 6.08
N GLY A 286 -35.36 5.33 5.41
CA GLY A 286 -34.75 6.07 4.31
C GLY A 286 -35.75 7.05 3.72
#